data_0ff50e8f5dd89bd79a182b8d20aa1cb6
#
_entry.id   0ff50e8f5dd89bd79a182b8d20aa1cb6
#
_cell.length_a   1.000
_cell.length_b   1.000
_cell.length_c   1.000
_cell.angle_alpha   90.00
_cell.angle_beta   90.00
_cell.angle_gamma   90.00
#
_symmetry.space_group_name_H-M   'P 1'
#
loop_
_entity.id
_entity.type
_entity.pdbx_description
1 polymer ?
#
loop_
_entity_poly.entity_id
_entity_poly.type
_entity_poly.pdbx_seq_one_letter_code
_entity_poly.pdbx_strand_id
1 'polypeptide(L)'
;MKALGVFIGRFQPLHEGHIYAIKQAAKEVDQLLILVGSSNVCRSIKNPWTFLERFVKISNTLAEAGVKNIKIAPLNDYPYNDSAWRADVRATVEHFFPQAKPTLFGHVKAGNDYLSWFPDWDFRSIEAVQEIDATSIRTKMFMEDSSAMPQTVKDDFAYYEGEKRVFANYPFPETLNFNCADAVLECQGHVLLIRRLRAPGAGAWALPGGFRNRTESFLDCAIRELQEETNVRVPEKVLRGSIVKTELFDSPSRSFGIPRNTLAVYIRINPNPDGSLPRANGADDAAECKWVSLSDALNKYELYDDHAAIISTVTGVQPMPAFVTK
;
A
#
# COMPACT_ATOMS: atom_id res chain seq x y z
N MET A 1 32.94 -11.28 11.68
CA MET A 1 31.85 -10.35 11.27
C MET A 1 30.93 -10.16 12.46
N LYS A 2 30.39 -8.96 12.66
CA LYS A 2 29.40 -8.74 13.72
C LYS A 2 28.12 -9.50 13.38
N ALA A 3 27.51 -10.13 14.38
CA ALA A 3 26.24 -10.83 14.18
C ALA A 3 25.12 -9.82 13.87
N LEU A 4 24.45 -9.97 12.72
CA LEU A 4 23.34 -9.13 12.30
C LEU A 4 22.01 -9.88 12.47
N GLY A 5 21.06 -9.25 13.15
CA GLY A 5 19.66 -9.69 13.16
C GLY A 5 18.80 -8.82 12.23
N VAL A 6 17.76 -9.42 11.69
CA VAL A 6 16.69 -8.72 10.97
C VAL A 6 15.35 -9.06 11.59
N PHE A 7 14.55 -8.06 11.88
CA PHE A 7 13.18 -8.20 12.38
C PHE A 7 12.21 -7.40 11.48
N ILE A 8 11.21 -8.06 10.91
CA ILE A 8 10.28 -7.44 9.97
C ILE A 8 8.90 -7.33 10.61
N GLY A 9 8.30 -6.15 10.59
CA GLY A 9 6.95 -5.94 11.11
C GLY A 9 6.29 -4.68 10.58
N ARG A 10 4.95 -4.64 10.58
CA ARG A 10 4.19 -3.44 10.21
C ARG A 10 4.05 -2.45 11.37
N PHE A 11 3.99 -2.93 12.61
CA PHE A 11 3.83 -2.12 13.81
C PHE A 11 2.63 -1.15 13.74
N GLN A 12 1.48 -1.70 13.42
CA GLN A 12 0.22 -0.98 13.21
C GLN A 12 -0.87 -1.43 14.22
N PRO A 13 -0.78 -1.11 15.52
CA PRO A 13 0.26 -0.36 16.24
C PRO A 13 1.45 -1.22 16.70
N LEU A 14 2.48 -0.54 17.21
CA LEU A 14 3.48 -1.17 18.08
C LEU A 14 2.79 -1.62 19.38
N HIS A 15 3.05 -2.85 19.82
CA HIS A 15 2.47 -3.43 21.05
C HIS A 15 3.50 -4.25 21.82
N GLU A 16 3.18 -4.64 23.05
CA GLU A 16 4.10 -5.33 23.97
C GLU A 16 4.71 -6.61 23.38
N GLY A 17 3.95 -7.36 22.56
CA GLY A 17 4.49 -8.53 21.86
C GLY A 17 5.63 -8.19 20.88
N HIS A 18 5.53 -7.07 20.18
CA HIS A 18 6.62 -6.58 19.33
C HIS A 18 7.83 -6.16 20.17
N ILE A 19 7.59 -5.39 21.24
CA ILE A 19 8.65 -4.89 22.13
C ILE A 19 9.42 -6.05 22.74
N TYR A 20 8.71 -7.05 23.24
CA TYR A 20 9.31 -8.27 23.79
C TYR A 20 10.18 -8.97 22.75
N ALA A 21 9.63 -9.23 21.56
CA ALA A 21 10.34 -9.95 20.51
C ALA A 21 11.61 -9.21 20.07
N ILE A 22 11.52 -7.88 19.86
CA ILE A 22 12.68 -7.06 19.52
C ILE A 22 13.73 -7.08 20.63
N LYS A 23 13.33 -7.02 21.89
CA LYS A 23 14.27 -7.10 23.03
C LYS A 23 14.99 -8.44 23.10
N GLN A 24 14.32 -9.54 22.79
CA GLN A 24 14.98 -10.87 22.75
C GLN A 24 15.94 -10.93 21.57
N ALA A 25 15.51 -10.56 20.35
CA ALA A 25 16.37 -10.52 19.17
C ALA A 25 17.63 -9.66 19.39
N ALA A 26 17.47 -8.48 19.96
CA ALA A 26 18.58 -7.56 20.22
C ALA A 26 19.65 -8.09 21.18
N LYS A 27 19.31 -9.03 22.08
CA LYS A 27 20.27 -9.68 22.98
C LYS A 27 21.15 -10.70 22.28
N GLU A 28 20.69 -11.26 21.16
CA GLU A 28 21.36 -12.36 20.46
C GLU A 28 22.34 -11.87 19.37
N VAL A 29 22.32 -10.56 19.05
CA VAL A 29 23.09 -10.01 17.93
C VAL A 29 23.82 -8.71 18.32
N ASP A 30 24.88 -8.39 17.58
CA ASP A 30 25.60 -7.13 17.76
C ASP A 30 24.81 -5.93 17.21
N GLN A 31 24.04 -6.13 16.14
CA GLN A 31 23.15 -5.14 15.52
C GLN A 31 21.84 -5.81 15.10
N LEU A 32 20.72 -5.15 15.34
CA LEU A 32 19.40 -5.56 14.90
C LEU A 32 18.82 -4.52 13.92
N LEU A 33 18.57 -4.92 12.68
CA LEU A 33 17.86 -4.12 11.68
C LEU A 33 16.36 -4.41 11.79
N ILE A 34 15.58 -3.38 12.12
CA ILE A 34 14.12 -3.44 12.17
C ILE A 34 13.57 -2.87 10.87
N LEU A 35 12.94 -3.72 10.06
CA LEU A 35 12.29 -3.33 8.80
C LEU A 35 10.81 -3.05 9.06
N VAL A 36 10.40 -1.81 8.84
CA VAL A 36 9.03 -1.35 9.07
C VAL A 36 8.26 -1.44 7.76
N GLY A 37 7.48 -2.50 7.59
CA GLY A 37 6.68 -2.78 6.39
C GLY A 37 5.59 -1.75 6.12
N SER A 38 4.97 -1.82 4.96
CA SER A 38 3.89 -0.91 4.52
C SER A 38 4.30 0.56 4.61
N SER A 39 5.52 0.89 4.15
CA SER A 39 6.03 2.27 4.25
C SER A 39 5.62 3.14 3.06
N ASN A 40 5.19 2.53 1.96
CA ASN A 40 4.76 3.19 0.72
C ASN A 40 3.24 3.29 0.54
N VAL A 41 2.46 2.81 1.51
CA VAL A 41 0.99 2.85 1.43
C VAL A 41 0.45 4.09 2.13
N CYS A 42 -0.67 4.62 1.62
CA CYS A 42 -1.40 5.70 2.29
C CYS A 42 -2.04 5.22 3.59
N ARG A 43 -2.49 6.17 4.42
CA ARG A 43 -3.26 5.83 5.62
C ARG A 43 -4.54 5.09 5.24
N SER A 44 -4.85 4.10 6.05
CA SER A 44 -6.06 3.29 5.90
C SER A 44 -6.42 2.64 7.24
N ILE A 45 -7.55 1.96 7.30
CA ILE A 45 -7.95 1.20 8.49
C ILE A 45 -6.91 0.12 8.86
N LYS A 46 -6.25 -0.48 7.86
CA LYS A 46 -5.16 -1.46 8.09
C LYS A 46 -3.86 -0.79 8.52
N ASN A 47 -3.58 0.41 8.01
CA ASN A 47 -2.34 1.14 8.19
C ASN A 47 -2.62 2.58 8.66
N PRO A 48 -3.12 2.80 9.90
CA PRO A 48 -3.49 4.12 10.41
C PRO A 48 -2.31 5.10 10.48
N TRP A 49 -1.11 4.59 10.75
CA TRP A 49 0.06 5.43 10.98
C TRP A 49 1.08 5.33 9.86
N THR A 50 1.63 6.48 9.46
CA THR A 50 2.72 6.60 8.49
C THR A 50 3.99 5.90 8.97
N PHE A 51 4.95 5.70 8.07
CA PHE A 51 6.27 5.20 8.46
C PHE A 51 6.93 6.08 9.53
N LEU A 52 6.91 7.41 9.37
CA LEU A 52 7.57 8.33 10.30
C LEU A 52 6.98 8.27 11.72
N GLU A 53 5.65 8.21 11.84
CA GLU A 53 4.98 8.10 13.15
C GLU A 53 5.36 6.78 13.85
N ARG A 54 5.40 5.69 13.11
CA ARG A 54 5.83 4.37 13.63
C ARG A 54 7.32 4.38 13.99
N PHE A 55 8.16 4.97 13.16
CA PHE A 55 9.59 5.13 13.41
C PHE A 55 9.83 5.84 14.74
N VAL A 56 9.20 7.01 14.95
CA VAL A 56 9.31 7.78 16.20
C VAL A 56 8.83 6.97 17.39
N LYS A 57 7.68 6.29 17.26
CA LYS A 57 7.12 5.47 18.35
C LYS A 57 8.04 4.30 18.70
N ILE A 58 8.55 3.57 17.70
CA ILE A 58 9.47 2.44 17.91
C ILE A 58 10.76 2.93 18.56
N SER A 59 11.36 3.99 18.02
CA SER A 59 12.63 4.56 18.52
C SER A 59 12.53 4.96 19.99
N ASN A 60 11.50 5.73 20.35
CA ASN A 60 11.32 6.19 21.72
C ASN A 60 11.06 5.02 22.68
N THR A 61 10.15 4.11 22.33
CA THR A 61 9.80 2.96 23.19
C THR A 61 11.01 2.05 23.42
N LEU A 62 11.82 1.78 22.39
CA LEU A 62 12.99 0.91 22.52
C LEU A 62 14.14 1.61 23.25
N ALA A 63 14.30 2.93 23.09
CA ALA A 63 15.26 3.71 23.87
C ALA A 63 14.92 3.70 25.38
N GLU A 64 13.65 3.94 25.73
CA GLU A 64 13.13 3.81 27.10
C GLU A 64 13.35 2.41 27.69
N ALA A 65 13.21 1.37 26.85
CA ALA A 65 13.46 -0.03 27.20
C ALA A 65 14.96 -0.40 27.26
N GLY A 66 15.87 0.55 27.01
CA GLY A 66 17.32 0.37 27.09
C GLY A 66 17.93 -0.38 25.90
N VAL A 67 17.22 -0.57 24.80
CA VAL A 67 17.71 -1.25 23.57
C VAL A 67 18.46 -0.24 22.72
N LYS A 68 19.76 -0.44 22.51
CA LYS A 68 20.65 0.54 21.85
C LYS A 68 21.23 0.05 20.51
N ASN A 69 21.30 -1.26 20.30
CA ASN A 69 21.93 -1.88 19.14
C ASN A 69 20.95 -2.10 17.99
N ILE A 70 20.09 -1.11 17.71
CA ILE A 70 19.07 -1.19 16.67
C ILE A 70 19.30 -0.18 15.56
N LYS A 71 18.89 -0.53 14.37
CA LYS A 71 18.67 0.37 13.24
C LYS A 71 17.27 0.14 12.70
N ILE A 72 16.56 1.20 12.36
CA ILE A 72 15.19 1.12 11.82
C ILE A 72 15.21 1.62 10.39
N ALA A 73 14.62 0.86 9.49
CA ALA A 73 14.53 1.22 8.08
C ALA A 73 13.11 0.96 7.52
N PRO A 74 12.66 1.74 6.55
CA PRO A 74 11.41 1.50 5.85
C PRO A 74 11.51 0.28 4.94
N LEU A 75 10.37 -0.39 4.72
CA LEU A 75 10.20 -1.46 3.75
C LEU A 75 8.88 -1.25 3.01
N ASN A 76 8.91 -1.30 1.69
CA ASN A 76 7.72 -1.16 0.86
C ASN A 76 6.88 -2.44 0.84
N ASP A 77 5.57 -2.28 0.62
CA ASP A 77 4.70 -3.37 0.21
C ASP A 77 4.72 -3.48 -1.32
N TYR A 78 4.69 -4.72 -1.80
CA TYR A 78 4.62 -5.07 -3.21
C TYR A 78 3.46 -6.07 -3.41
N PRO A 79 2.20 -5.60 -3.33
CA PRO A 79 1.06 -6.47 -3.60
C PRO A 79 1.22 -7.16 -4.96
N TYR A 80 0.92 -8.45 -5.01
CA TYR A 80 1.04 -9.31 -6.20
C TYR A 80 2.48 -9.57 -6.70
N ASN A 81 3.54 -9.16 -5.96
CA ASN A 81 4.93 -9.34 -6.39
C ASN A 81 5.88 -9.67 -5.23
N ASP A 82 5.80 -10.90 -4.74
CA ASP A 82 6.66 -11.41 -3.65
C ASP A 82 8.15 -11.36 -3.99
N SER A 83 8.49 -11.50 -5.28
CA SER A 83 9.88 -11.43 -5.73
C SER A 83 10.47 -10.03 -5.57
N ALA A 84 9.69 -8.98 -5.88
CA ALA A 84 10.10 -7.60 -5.67
C ALA A 84 10.22 -7.29 -4.17
N TRP A 85 9.30 -7.80 -3.34
CA TRP A 85 9.39 -7.64 -1.89
C TRP A 85 10.67 -8.27 -1.31
N ARG A 86 10.98 -9.51 -1.72
CA ARG A 86 12.24 -10.18 -1.32
C ARG A 86 13.48 -9.41 -1.75
N ALA A 87 13.46 -8.88 -2.97
CA ALA A 87 14.56 -8.09 -3.50
C ALA A 87 14.76 -6.80 -2.68
N ASP A 88 13.68 -6.10 -2.29
CA ASP A 88 13.74 -4.89 -1.46
C ASP A 88 14.29 -5.19 -0.06
N VAL A 89 13.86 -6.28 0.58
CA VAL A 89 14.42 -6.73 1.86
C VAL A 89 15.92 -6.95 1.76
N ARG A 90 16.39 -7.69 0.74
CA ARG A 90 17.82 -7.96 0.53
C ARG A 90 18.61 -6.69 0.23
N ALA A 91 18.09 -5.83 -0.64
CA ALA A 91 18.73 -4.56 -0.98
C ALA A 91 18.86 -3.66 0.23
N THR A 92 17.85 -3.62 1.09
CA THR A 92 17.89 -2.84 2.34
C THR A 92 18.93 -3.38 3.31
N VAL A 93 19.01 -4.69 3.48
CA VAL A 93 20.06 -5.32 4.31
C VAL A 93 21.43 -5.01 3.76
N GLU A 94 21.67 -5.22 2.46
CA GLU A 94 22.95 -4.97 1.81
C GLU A 94 23.37 -3.49 1.88
N HIS A 95 22.42 -2.57 1.75
CA HIS A 95 22.70 -1.14 1.86
C HIS A 95 23.21 -0.75 3.26
N PHE A 96 22.61 -1.26 4.32
CA PHE A 96 22.98 -0.89 5.68
C PHE A 96 24.11 -1.74 6.27
N PHE A 97 24.25 -2.97 5.82
CA PHE A 97 25.19 -3.96 6.33
C PHE A 97 25.77 -4.81 5.17
N PRO A 98 26.64 -4.22 4.34
CA PRO A 98 27.19 -4.92 3.19
C PRO A 98 27.85 -6.24 3.57
N GLN A 99 27.61 -7.28 2.78
CA GLN A 99 28.15 -8.64 2.93
C GLN A 99 27.80 -9.32 4.26
N ALA A 100 26.81 -8.83 5.01
CA ALA A 100 26.36 -9.50 6.21
C ALA A 100 25.51 -10.75 5.86
N LYS A 101 25.68 -11.82 6.64
CA LYS A 101 24.75 -12.94 6.66
C LYS A 101 23.84 -12.77 7.87
N PRO A 102 22.60 -12.30 7.70
CA PRO A 102 21.73 -12.01 8.82
C PRO A 102 21.04 -13.26 9.37
N THR A 103 20.63 -13.18 10.63
CA THR A 103 19.64 -14.06 11.25
C THR A 103 18.28 -13.37 11.20
N LEU A 104 17.29 -13.96 10.53
CA LEU A 104 15.92 -13.48 10.53
C LEU A 104 15.22 -13.89 11.82
N PHE A 105 14.70 -12.92 12.55
CA PHE A 105 13.92 -13.14 13.77
C PHE A 105 12.44 -12.97 13.49
N GLY A 106 11.62 -13.89 14.00
CA GLY A 106 10.18 -13.79 13.82
C GLY A 106 9.43 -14.86 14.63
N HIS A 107 8.11 -14.73 14.64
CA HIS A 107 7.23 -15.73 15.23
C HIS A 107 6.64 -16.60 14.12
N VAL A 108 6.76 -17.92 14.26
CA VAL A 108 6.15 -18.88 13.33
C VAL A 108 4.64 -18.92 13.58
N LYS A 109 3.88 -18.35 12.65
CA LYS A 109 2.41 -18.49 12.59
C LYS A 109 2.04 -19.21 11.30
N ALA A 110 0.92 -19.91 11.31
CA ALA A 110 0.34 -20.43 10.07
C ALA A 110 0.14 -19.25 9.08
N GLY A 111 0.66 -19.39 7.86
CA GLY A 111 0.63 -18.34 6.83
C GLY A 111 1.80 -17.34 6.85
N ASN A 112 2.83 -17.53 7.68
CA ASN A 112 4.06 -16.74 7.65
C ASN A 112 5.11 -17.38 6.72
N ASP A 113 4.76 -17.59 5.46
CA ASP A 113 5.63 -18.28 4.50
C ASP A 113 6.90 -17.49 4.16
N TYR A 114 6.90 -16.17 4.35
CA TYR A 114 8.05 -15.31 4.03
C TYR A 114 9.34 -15.68 4.78
N LEU A 115 9.23 -16.37 5.91
CA LEU A 115 10.40 -16.84 6.67
C LEU A 115 11.22 -17.86 5.85
N SER A 116 10.56 -18.65 5.01
CA SER A 116 11.21 -19.62 4.11
C SER A 116 11.78 -19.00 2.83
N TRP A 117 11.50 -17.71 2.57
CA TRP A 117 11.91 -17.03 1.35
C TRP A 117 13.38 -16.60 1.33
N PHE A 118 14.07 -16.76 2.45
CA PHE A 118 15.49 -16.44 2.62
C PHE A 118 16.27 -17.69 3.03
N PRO A 119 16.42 -18.71 2.15
CA PRO A 119 17.02 -19.99 2.51
C PRO A 119 18.52 -19.92 2.83
N ASP A 120 19.17 -18.81 2.45
CA ASP A 120 20.57 -18.50 2.73
C ASP A 120 20.78 -17.72 4.05
N TRP A 121 19.72 -17.34 4.72
CA TRP A 121 19.73 -16.68 6.03
C TRP A 121 19.44 -17.68 7.15
N ASP A 122 20.01 -17.43 8.31
CA ASP A 122 19.61 -18.20 9.50
C ASP A 122 18.25 -17.70 10.00
N PHE A 123 17.44 -18.55 10.60
CA PHE A 123 16.15 -18.20 11.20
C PHE A 123 16.12 -18.54 12.68
N ARG A 124 15.62 -17.61 13.49
CA ARG A 124 15.35 -17.79 14.91
C ARG A 124 13.91 -17.44 15.24
N SER A 125 13.16 -18.46 15.72
CA SER A 125 11.81 -18.24 16.22
C SER A 125 11.84 -17.61 17.61
N ILE A 126 11.04 -16.60 17.82
CA ILE A 126 10.78 -16.00 19.13
C ILE A 126 9.37 -16.38 19.54
N GLU A 127 9.24 -17.00 20.71
CA GLU A 127 7.94 -17.38 21.24
C GLU A 127 7.08 -16.14 21.57
N ALA A 128 5.80 -16.20 21.21
CA ALA A 128 4.85 -15.15 21.57
C ALA A 128 4.52 -15.24 23.06
N VAL A 129 4.69 -14.14 23.79
CA VAL A 129 4.39 -14.10 25.24
C VAL A 129 2.90 -14.03 25.52
N GLN A 130 2.11 -13.53 24.56
CA GLN A 130 0.65 -13.41 24.62
C GLN A 130 0.08 -13.49 23.21
N GLU A 131 -1.16 -13.95 23.07
CA GLU A 131 -1.92 -13.88 21.81
C GLU A 131 -2.41 -12.44 21.52
N ILE A 132 -1.46 -11.51 21.46
CA ILE A 132 -1.75 -10.11 21.12
C ILE A 132 -1.47 -9.94 19.63
N ASP A 133 -2.48 -9.51 18.89
CA ASP A 133 -2.33 -9.15 17.49
C ASP A 133 -2.79 -7.70 17.22
N ALA A 134 -2.11 -7.05 16.28
CA ALA A 134 -2.37 -5.65 15.96
C ALA A 134 -3.76 -5.42 15.36
N THR A 135 -4.39 -6.43 14.76
CA THR A 135 -5.73 -6.32 14.18
C THR A 135 -6.77 -6.19 15.28
N SER A 136 -6.73 -7.08 16.28
CA SER A 136 -7.62 -7.01 17.46
C SER A 136 -7.45 -5.70 18.22
N ILE A 137 -6.20 -5.22 18.38
CA ILE A 137 -5.95 -3.91 19.01
C ILE A 137 -6.60 -2.79 18.20
N ARG A 138 -6.42 -2.74 16.87
CA ARG A 138 -7.05 -1.72 16.03
C ARG A 138 -8.57 -1.78 16.09
N THR A 139 -9.15 -2.97 15.99
CA THR A 139 -10.60 -3.15 16.11
C THR A 139 -11.11 -2.59 17.42
N LYS A 140 -10.45 -2.91 18.54
CA LYS A 140 -10.80 -2.36 19.85
C LYS A 140 -10.70 -0.84 19.90
N MET A 141 -9.64 -0.26 19.35
CA MET A 141 -9.49 1.20 19.27
C MET A 141 -10.61 1.86 18.47
N PHE A 142 -11.03 1.28 17.35
CA PHE A 142 -12.16 1.84 16.59
C PHE A 142 -13.51 1.75 17.33
N MET A 143 -13.72 0.69 18.09
CA MET A 143 -15.00 0.43 18.76
C MET A 143 -15.12 1.14 20.12
N GLU A 144 -14.01 1.29 20.87
CA GLU A 144 -14.04 1.80 22.25
C GLU A 144 -13.50 3.23 22.35
N ASP A 145 -12.34 3.50 21.77
CA ASP A 145 -11.68 4.83 21.82
C ASP A 145 -10.81 5.07 20.60
N SER A 146 -11.36 5.77 19.63
CA SER A 146 -10.66 6.14 18.41
C SER A 146 -9.87 7.45 18.51
N SER A 147 -9.68 8.03 19.71
CA SER A 147 -9.04 9.34 19.89
C SER A 147 -7.62 9.40 19.31
N ALA A 148 -6.86 8.29 19.41
CA ALA A 148 -5.51 8.16 18.86
C ALA A 148 -5.46 7.90 17.34
N MET A 149 -6.61 7.70 16.69
CA MET A 149 -6.68 7.46 15.24
C MET A 149 -6.69 8.78 14.46
N PRO A 150 -5.98 8.85 13.32
CA PRO A 150 -6.09 10.00 12.41
C PRO A 150 -7.53 10.20 11.92
N GLN A 151 -7.95 11.45 11.72
CA GLN A 151 -9.33 11.76 11.33
C GLN A 151 -9.72 11.10 10.03
N THR A 152 -8.85 11.13 9.00
CA THR A 152 -9.10 10.46 7.71
C THR A 152 -9.39 8.97 7.85
N VAL A 153 -8.70 8.30 8.78
CA VAL A 153 -8.90 6.86 9.04
C VAL A 153 -10.22 6.61 9.77
N LYS A 154 -10.65 7.54 10.66
CA LYS A 154 -11.99 7.47 11.28
C LYS A 154 -13.09 7.66 10.25
N ASP A 155 -12.90 8.58 9.32
CA ASP A 155 -13.86 8.83 8.24
C ASP A 155 -13.98 7.62 7.31
N ASP A 156 -12.85 6.97 6.98
CA ASP A 156 -12.83 5.71 6.23
C ASP A 156 -13.57 4.59 6.98
N PHE A 157 -13.33 4.45 8.29
CA PHE A 157 -14.04 3.45 9.10
C PHE A 157 -15.55 3.70 9.11
N ALA A 158 -15.99 4.95 9.30
CA ALA A 158 -17.40 5.32 9.26
C ALA A 158 -18.04 5.03 7.90
N TYR A 159 -17.33 5.28 6.80
CA TYR A 159 -17.77 4.94 5.45
C TYR A 159 -18.06 3.45 5.31
N TYR A 160 -17.11 2.58 5.68
CA TYR A 160 -17.26 1.14 5.54
C TYR A 160 -18.29 0.54 6.51
N GLU A 161 -18.46 1.10 7.70
CA GLU A 161 -19.54 0.72 8.60
C GLU A 161 -20.93 1.14 8.05
N GLY A 162 -20.99 2.27 7.34
CA GLY A 162 -22.19 2.68 6.58
C GLY A 162 -22.50 1.69 5.46
N GLU A 163 -21.50 1.30 4.68
CA GLU A 163 -21.63 0.29 3.61
C GLU A 163 -22.16 -1.03 4.15
N LYS A 164 -21.59 -1.56 5.22
CA LYS A 164 -22.04 -2.79 5.87
C LYS A 164 -23.52 -2.71 6.30
N ARG A 165 -23.96 -1.57 6.84
CA ARG A 165 -25.37 -1.39 7.23
C ARG A 165 -26.32 -1.41 6.04
N VAL A 166 -25.93 -0.78 4.92
CA VAL A 166 -26.75 -0.77 3.69
C VAL A 166 -26.97 -2.20 3.17
N PHE A 167 -25.94 -3.03 3.25
CA PHE A 167 -25.97 -4.40 2.72
C PHE A 167 -26.19 -5.49 3.77
N ALA A 168 -26.53 -5.12 5.03
CA ALA A 168 -26.70 -6.07 6.13
C ALA A 168 -27.73 -7.17 5.88
N ASN A 169 -28.78 -6.87 5.09
CA ASN A 169 -29.83 -7.80 4.74
C ASN A 169 -29.71 -8.38 3.33
N TYR A 170 -28.55 -8.26 2.70
CA TYR A 170 -28.32 -8.86 1.39
C TYR A 170 -28.37 -10.39 1.50
N PRO A 171 -29.21 -11.08 0.67
CA PRO A 171 -29.50 -12.50 0.89
C PRO A 171 -28.33 -13.46 0.58
N PHE A 172 -27.27 -12.96 -0.09
CA PHE A 172 -26.11 -13.74 -0.47
C PHE A 172 -24.81 -13.00 -0.12
N PRO A 173 -24.53 -12.74 1.17
CA PRO A 173 -23.42 -11.87 1.58
C PRO A 173 -22.05 -12.37 1.12
N GLU A 174 -21.85 -13.69 1.01
CA GLU A 174 -20.59 -14.28 0.56
C GLU A 174 -20.29 -14.06 -0.94
N THR A 175 -21.32 -13.71 -1.71
CA THR A 175 -21.19 -13.44 -3.14
C THR A 175 -21.17 -11.95 -3.48
N LEU A 176 -21.38 -11.10 -2.47
CA LEU A 176 -21.40 -9.66 -2.69
C LEU A 176 -19.99 -9.14 -2.99
N ASN A 177 -19.83 -8.62 -4.19
CA ASN A 177 -18.59 -8.07 -4.67
C ASN A 177 -18.88 -6.85 -5.56
N PHE A 178 -18.16 -5.77 -5.34
CA PHE A 178 -18.29 -4.58 -6.17
C PHE A 178 -17.32 -4.65 -7.34
N ASN A 179 -17.82 -4.28 -8.52
CA ASN A 179 -17.04 -4.22 -9.74
C ASN A 179 -16.68 -2.76 -10.04
N CYS A 180 -15.39 -2.50 -10.18
CA CYS A 180 -14.82 -1.19 -10.50
C CYS A 180 -13.97 -1.27 -11.77
N ALA A 181 -13.65 -0.14 -12.34
CA ALA A 181 -12.62 -0.02 -13.35
C ALA A 181 -11.76 1.22 -13.09
N ASP A 182 -10.45 1.08 -13.31
CA ASP A 182 -9.47 2.15 -13.16
C ASP A 182 -8.75 2.39 -14.49
N ALA A 183 -8.55 3.65 -14.86
CA ALA A 183 -7.80 4.02 -16.06
C ALA A 183 -6.35 4.39 -15.69
N VAL A 184 -5.39 3.66 -16.24
CA VAL A 184 -3.98 4.03 -16.20
C VAL A 184 -3.64 4.76 -17.50
N LEU A 185 -3.87 6.06 -17.53
CA LEU A 185 -3.57 6.89 -18.69
C LEU A 185 -2.12 7.38 -18.63
N GLU A 186 -1.31 6.92 -19.58
CA GLU A 186 0.10 7.30 -19.69
C GLU A 186 0.35 8.16 -20.94
N CYS A 187 1.18 9.18 -20.77
CA CYS A 187 1.75 9.98 -21.86
C CYS A 187 3.20 10.35 -21.53
N GLN A 188 4.15 10.00 -22.38
CA GLN A 188 5.58 10.32 -22.23
C GLN A 188 6.16 9.96 -20.85
N GLY A 189 5.83 8.78 -20.31
CA GLY A 189 6.32 8.33 -19.00
C GLY A 189 5.66 9.05 -17.81
N HIS A 190 4.57 9.78 -18.03
CA HIS A 190 3.75 10.38 -16.98
C HIS A 190 2.40 9.66 -16.91
N VAL A 191 1.91 9.44 -15.73
CA VAL A 191 0.56 8.92 -15.46
C VAL A 191 -0.35 10.04 -14.96
N LEU A 192 -1.60 10.03 -15.38
CA LEU A 192 -2.61 10.96 -14.90
C LEU A 192 -3.19 10.45 -13.59
N LEU A 193 -3.06 11.24 -12.53
CA LEU A 193 -3.58 10.95 -11.21
C LEU A 193 -4.61 11.99 -10.80
N ILE A 194 -5.55 11.56 -9.96
CA ILE A 194 -6.51 12.42 -9.26
C ILE A 194 -6.20 12.44 -7.77
N ARG A 195 -6.60 13.50 -7.08
CA ARG A 195 -6.59 13.56 -5.62
C ARG A 195 -8.01 13.37 -5.10
N ARG A 196 -8.23 12.33 -4.32
CA ARG A 196 -9.56 11.98 -3.80
C ARG A 196 -10.12 13.05 -2.87
N LEU A 197 -11.35 13.46 -3.12
CA LEU A 197 -12.03 14.49 -2.32
C LEU A 197 -12.66 13.92 -1.04
N ARG A 198 -13.18 12.68 -1.11
CA ARG A 198 -14.01 12.06 -0.06
C ARG A 198 -13.45 10.74 0.42
N ALA A 199 -13.95 10.29 1.58
CA ALA A 199 -13.71 8.94 2.08
C ALA A 199 -14.33 7.88 1.13
N PRO A 200 -13.70 6.70 1.02
CA PRO A 200 -12.44 6.31 1.67
C PRO A 200 -11.22 6.92 0.97
N GLY A 201 -10.15 7.15 1.74
CA GLY A 201 -8.89 7.65 1.20
C GLY A 201 -8.89 9.13 0.83
N ALA A 202 -9.68 9.96 1.49
CA ALA A 202 -9.70 11.41 1.25
C ALA A 202 -8.29 12.03 1.35
N GLY A 203 -7.90 12.80 0.32
CA GLY A 203 -6.60 13.44 0.21
C GLY A 203 -5.49 12.57 -0.40
N ALA A 204 -5.67 11.26 -0.52
CA ALA A 204 -4.75 10.37 -1.22
C ALA A 204 -4.82 10.58 -2.74
N TRP A 205 -3.73 10.29 -3.43
CA TRP A 205 -3.71 10.25 -4.89
C TRP A 205 -4.19 8.89 -5.39
N ALA A 206 -4.88 8.89 -6.53
CA ALA A 206 -5.47 7.68 -7.10
C ALA A 206 -5.42 7.70 -8.63
N LEU A 207 -5.59 6.56 -9.24
CA LEU A 207 -5.99 6.44 -10.63
C LEU A 207 -7.44 6.94 -10.77
N PRO A 208 -7.79 7.58 -11.88
CA PRO A 208 -9.19 7.82 -12.21
C PRO A 208 -9.94 6.50 -12.32
N GLY A 209 -11.08 6.38 -11.65
CA GLY A 209 -11.83 5.14 -11.64
C GLY A 209 -12.95 5.10 -10.61
N GLY A 210 -13.89 4.17 -10.79
CA GLY A 210 -15.04 4.05 -9.93
C GLY A 210 -15.88 2.80 -10.19
N PHE A 211 -17.10 2.81 -9.66
CA PHE A 211 -18.03 1.68 -9.77
C PHE A 211 -18.58 1.53 -11.19
N ARG A 212 -18.57 0.29 -11.68
CA ARG A 212 -19.18 -0.05 -12.96
C ARG A 212 -20.70 -0.04 -12.86
N ASN A 213 -21.35 0.74 -13.71
CA ASN A 213 -22.81 0.75 -13.85
C ASN A 213 -23.33 -0.56 -14.48
N ARG A 214 -24.60 -0.90 -14.24
CA ARG A 214 -25.19 -2.16 -14.74
C ARG A 214 -25.19 -2.30 -16.25
N THR A 215 -25.20 -1.18 -16.97
CA THR A 215 -25.39 -1.10 -18.43
C THR A 215 -24.12 -0.82 -19.20
N GLU A 216 -22.97 -0.75 -18.55
CA GLU A 216 -21.69 -0.49 -19.19
C GLU A 216 -20.70 -1.65 -19.06
N SER A 217 -19.78 -1.77 -19.99
CA SER A 217 -18.64 -2.67 -19.87
C SER A 217 -17.58 -2.07 -18.93
N PHE A 218 -16.59 -2.87 -18.49
CA PHE A 218 -15.46 -2.36 -17.72
C PHE A 218 -14.66 -1.30 -18.49
N LEU A 219 -14.52 -1.45 -19.80
CA LEU A 219 -13.82 -0.48 -20.65
C LEU A 219 -14.59 0.83 -20.73
N ASP A 220 -15.91 0.78 -20.85
CA ASP A 220 -16.74 1.97 -20.86
C ASP A 220 -16.67 2.71 -19.52
N CYS A 221 -16.72 1.95 -18.41
CA CYS A 221 -16.57 2.47 -17.07
C CYS A 221 -15.23 3.21 -16.90
N ALA A 222 -14.11 2.58 -17.22
CA ALA A 222 -12.79 3.20 -17.09
C ALA A 222 -12.66 4.50 -17.90
N ILE A 223 -13.21 4.52 -19.11
CA ILE A 223 -13.16 5.72 -19.98
C ILE A 223 -14.10 6.80 -19.46
N ARG A 224 -15.31 6.45 -19.01
CA ARG A 224 -16.26 7.40 -18.41
C ARG A 224 -15.65 8.06 -17.17
N GLU A 225 -15.18 7.27 -16.21
CA GLU A 225 -14.56 7.77 -14.98
C GLU A 225 -13.33 8.65 -15.28
N LEU A 226 -12.48 8.21 -16.21
CA LEU A 226 -11.34 9.02 -16.64
C LEU A 226 -11.78 10.40 -17.15
N GLN A 227 -12.84 10.46 -17.95
CA GLN A 227 -13.34 11.73 -18.50
C GLN A 227 -14.05 12.57 -17.45
N GLU A 228 -14.89 11.97 -16.61
CA GLU A 228 -15.67 12.65 -15.56
C GLU A 228 -14.73 13.26 -14.50
N GLU A 229 -13.75 12.52 -14.02
CA GLU A 229 -12.86 12.97 -12.95
C GLU A 229 -11.72 13.89 -13.41
N THR A 230 -11.32 13.81 -14.70
CA THR A 230 -10.12 14.53 -15.17
C THR A 230 -10.39 15.57 -16.28
N ASN A 231 -11.55 15.54 -16.92
CA ASN A 231 -11.83 16.37 -18.12
C ASN A 231 -10.66 16.37 -19.12
N VAL A 232 -9.96 15.24 -19.24
CA VAL A 232 -8.80 15.15 -20.12
C VAL A 232 -9.21 15.41 -21.58
N ARG A 233 -8.49 16.33 -22.23
CA ARG A 233 -8.80 16.73 -23.61
C ARG A 233 -8.23 15.77 -24.64
N VAL A 234 -8.69 14.52 -24.57
CA VAL A 234 -8.39 13.44 -25.54
C VAL A 234 -9.71 12.85 -26.02
N PRO A 235 -9.97 12.80 -27.32
CA PRO A 235 -11.19 12.22 -27.84
C PRO A 235 -11.33 10.74 -27.42
N GLU A 236 -12.54 10.32 -27.05
CA GLU A 236 -12.82 8.95 -26.60
C GLU A 236 -12.33 7.89 -27.59
N LYS A 237 -12.51 8.14 -28.90
CA LYS A 237 -12.03 7.24 -29.95
C LYS A 237 -10.51 7.03 -29.90
N VAL A 238 -9.75 8.08 -29.52
CA VAL A 238 -8.29 8.00 -29.36
C VAL A 238 -7.97 7.18 -28.11
N LEU A 239 -8.65 7.42 -26.98
CA LEU A 239 -8.47 6.65 -25.75
C LEU A 239 -8.69 5.16 -26.01
N ARG A 240 -9.82 4.80 -26.66
CA ARG A 240 -10.15 3.40 -27.01
C ARG A 240 -9.13 2.78 -27.96
N GLY A 241 -8.66 3.53 -28.95
CA GLY A 241 -7.64 3.06 -29.90
C GLY A 241 -6.23 2.96 -29.33
N SER A 242 -6.00 3.51 -28.12
CA SER A 242 -4.71 3.55 -27.45
C SER A 242 -4.61 2.60 -26.26
N ILE A 243 -5.59 1.71 -26.08
CA ILE A 243 -5.54 0.67 -25.03
C ILE A 243 -4.42 -0.31 -25.35
N VAL A 244 -3.49 -0.45 -24.42
CA VAL A 244 -2.34 -1.37 -24.53
C VAL A 244 -2.68 -2.75 -23.97
N LYS A 245 -3.28 -2.78 -22.76
CA LYS A 245 -3.73 -4.01 -22.11
C LYS A 245 -4.76 -3.71 -21.01
N THR A 246 -5.39 -4.77 -20.54
CA THR A 246 -6.24 -4.76 -19.36
C THR A 246 -5.74 -5.84 -18.39
N GLU A 247 -5.89 -5.57 -17.09
CA GLU A 247 -5.50 -6.50 -16.03
C GLU A 247 -6.52 -6.47 -14.89
N LEU A 248 -6.92 -7.66 -14.40
CA LEU A 248 -7.87 -7.78 -13.30
C LEU A 248 -7.14 -7.82 -11.96
N PHE A 249 -7.58 -6.99 -11.02
CA PHE A 249 -7.12 -6.97 -9.64
C PHE A 249 -8.28 -7.35 -8.73
N ASP A 250 -8.27 -8.56 -8.20
CA ASP A 250 -9.38 -9.18 -7.46
C ASP A 250 -8.94 -9.80 -6.11
N SER A 251 -7.75 -9.48 -5.62
CA SER A 251 -7.32 -9.98 -4.31
C SER A 251 -8.34 -9.61 -3.23
N PRO A 252 -8.82 -10.56 -2.43
CA PRO A 252 -9.78 -10.27 -1.35
C PRO A 252 -9.27 -9.27 -0.31
N SER A 253 -7.96 -9.08 -0.26
CA SER A 253 -7.32 -8.16 0.68
C SER A 253 -7.03 -6.77 0.11
N ARG A 254 -7.36 -6.50 -1.18
CA ARG A 254 -7.04 -5.24 -1.83
C ARG A 254 -7.80 -4.04 -1.28
N SER A 255 -9.00 -4.24 -0.78
CA SER A 255 -9.81 -3.20 -0.16
C SER A 255 -10.30 -3.60 1.24
N PHE A 256 -10.80 -2.64 2.02
CA PHE A 256 -11.51 -2.89 3.25
C PHE A 256 -13.03 -2.93 2.99
N GLY A 257 -13.82 -3.55 3.89
CA GLY A 257 -15.27 -3.65 3.75
C GLY A 257 -15.70 -4.74 2.76
N ILE A 258 -16.70 -4.43 1.93
CA ILE A 258 -17.17 -5.34 0.88
C ILE A 258 -16.09 -5.47 -0.18
N PRO A 259 -15.74 -6.70 -0.61
CA PRO A 259 -14.69 -6.91 -1.62
C PRO A 259 -14.95 -6.12 -2.90
N ARG A 260 -13.91 -5.59 -3.50
CA ARG A 260 -13.94 -4.84 -4.75
C ARG A 260 -12.98 -5.44 -5.75
N ASN A 261 -13.46 -5.77 -6.92
CA ASN A 261 -12.63 -6.13 -8.07
C ASN A 261 -12.47 -4.90 -8.95
N THR A 262 -11.28 -4.67 -9.50
CA THR A 262 -11.12 -3.64 -10.53
C THR A 262 -10.45 -4.19 -11.77
N LEU A 263 -10.97 -3.81 -12.94
CA LEU A 263 -10.26 -3.97 -14.19
C LEU A 263 -9.43 -2.70 -14.45
N ALA A 264 -8.12 -2.79 -14.36
CA ALA A 264 -7.22 -1.73 -14.78
C ALA A 264 -7.11 -1.72 -16.31
N VAL A 265 -7.37 -0.55 -16.91
CA VAL A 265 -7.27 -0.32 -18.36
C VAL A 265 -6.08 0.57 -18.62
N TYR A 266 -5.01 -0.01 -19.16
CA TYR A 266 -3.79 0.72 -19.50
C TYR A 266 -3.89 1.34 -20.87
N ILE A 267 -3.84 2.66 -20.93
CA ILE A 267 -3.99 3.49 -22.13
C ILE A 267 -2.71 4.31 -22.30
N ARG A 268 -2.02 4.14 -23.43
CA ARG A 268 -0.82 4.91 -23.74
C ARG A 268 -1.07 5.81 -24.94
N ILE A 269 -1.04 7.12 -24.73
CA ILE A 269 -1.30 8.11 -25.76
C ILE A 269 -0.02 8.88 -26.14
N ASN A 270 -0.06 9.49 -27.32
CA ASN A 270 0.96 10.43 -27.75
C ASN A 270 0.72 11.82 -27.15
N PRO A 271 1.77 12.64 -26.98
CA PRO A 271 1.62 14.03 -26.59
C PRO A 271 0.93 14.85 -27.68
N ASN A 272 0.59 16.09 -27.36
CA ASN A 272 0.15 17.07 -28.34
C ASN A 272 1.24 17.31 -29.40
N PRO A 273 0.89 17.87 -30.58
CA PRO A 273 1.87 18.14 -31.64
C PRO A 273 3.02 19.07 -31.22
N ASP A 274 2.82 19.90 -30.20
CA ASP A 274 3.83 20.78 -29.61
C ASP A 274 4.70 20.09 -28.54
N GLY A 275 4.52 18.79 -28.33
CA GLY A 275 5.21 18.00 -27.32
C GLY A 275 4.65 18.13 -25.89
N SER A 276 3.63 18.94 -25.67
CA SER A 276 3.01 19.08 -24.35
C SER A 276 2.10 17.89 -24.01
N LEU A 277 1.92 17.64 -22.72
CA LEU A 277 0.94 16.68 -22.24
C LEU A 277 -0.50 17.19 -22.47
N PRO A 278 -1.47 16.33 -22.76
CA PRO A 278 -2.87 16.74 -22.90
C PRO A 278 -3.37 17.46 -21.65
N ARG A 279 -4.15 18.51 -21.83
CA ARG A 279 -4.74 19.26 -20.71
C ARG A 279 -5.74 18.38 -19.96
N ALA A 280 -5.66 18.41 -18.63
CA ALA A 280 -6.57 17.75 -17.74
C ALA A 280 -6.86 18.67 -16.54
N ASN A 281 -8.06 18.61 -15.98
CA ASN A 281 -8.48 19.38 -14.80
C ASN A 281 -9.37 18.49 -13.94
N GLY A 282 -9.11 18.47 -12.65
CA GLY A 282 -9.96 17.73 -11.70
C GLY A 282 -11.42 18.20 -11.76
N ALA A 283 -12.32 17.26 -11.65
CA ALA A 283 -13.76 17.47 -11.65
C ALA A 283 -14.46 16.33 -10.89
N ASP A 284 -15.76 16.44 -10.69
CA ASP A 284 -16.58 15.50 -9.93
C ASP A 284 -16.03 15.22 -8.53
N ASP A 285 -15.64 13.99 -8.23
CA ASP A 285 -15.07 13.58 -6.94
C ASP A 285 -13.54 13.78 -6.84
N ALA A 286 -12.90 14.39 -7.84
CA ALA A 286 -11.49 14.73 -7.87
C ALA A 286 -11.24 16.19 -7.41
N ALA A 287 -10.57 16.36 -6.26
CA ALA A 287 -10.15 17.69 -5.80
C ALA A 287 -9.07 18.33 -6.69
N GLU A 288 -8.25 17.50 -7.31
CA GLU A 288 -7.11 17.88 -8.15
C GLU A 288 -6.82 16.77 -9.15
N CYS A 289 -6.34 17.11 -10.33
CA CYS A 289 -5.87 16.17 -11.33
C CYS A 289 -4.49 16.62 -11.84
N LYS A 290 -3.55 15.66 -11.98
CA LYS A 290 -2.17 16.00 -12.31
C LYS A 290 -1.47 14.89 -13.09
N TRP A 291 -0.72 15.27 -14.11
CA TRP A 291 0.29 14.42 -14.73
C TRP A 291 1.51 14.32 -13.82
N VAL A 292 1.90 13.10 -13.47
CA VAL A 292 3.03 12.79 -12.58
C VAL A 292 3.92 11.81 -13.29
N SER A 293 5.25 11.98 -13.24
CA SER A 293 6.15 10.95 -13.79
C SER A 293 5.90 9.61 -13.12
N LEU A 294 5.96 8.51 -13.86
CA LEU A 294 5.77 7.16 -13.31
C LEU A 294 6.70 6.91 -12.12
N SER A 295 7.94 7.37 -12.19
CA SER A 295 8.89 7.27 -11.08
C SER A 295 8.40 8.04 -9.85
N ASP A 296 7.95 9.30 -10.01
CA ASP A 296 7.48 10.07 -8.87
C ASP A 296 6.18 9.50 -8.29
N ALA A 297 5.25 9.05 -9.14
CA ALA A 297 4.01 8.42 -8.71
C ALA A 297 4.26 7.24 -7.78
N LEU A 298 5.24 6.40 -8.12
CA LEU A 298 5.56 5.19 -7.34
C LEU A 298 6.46 5.45 -6.10
N ASN A 299 7.16 6.60 -6.06
CA ASN A 299 8.18 6.82 -5.03
C ASN A 299 7.92 8.03 -4.12
N LYS A 300 7.09 9.00 -4.53
CA LYS A 300 6.87 10.25 -3.80
C LYS A 300 5.41 10.51 -3.44
N TYR A 301 4.48 9.81 -4.09
CA TYR A 301 3.04 10.03 -3.89
C TYR A 301 2.44 8.95 -2.99
N GLU A 302 1.58 9.35 -2.06
CA GLU A 302 0.77 8.43 -1.27
C GLU A 302 -0.43 7.99 -2.11
N LEU A 303 -0.29 6.84 -2.76
CA LEU A 303 -1.34 6.30 -3.62
C LEU A 303 -2.37 5.53 -2.79
N TYR A 304 -3.63 5.70 -3.16
CA TYR A 304 -4.77 5.04 -2.53
C TYR A 304 -4.73 3.53 -2.79
N ASP A 305 -5.05 2.76 -1.76
CA ASP A 305 -5.22 1.31 -1.80
C ASP A 305 -4.03 0.59 -2.50
N ASP A 306 -4.28 -0.20 -3.53
CA ASP A 306 -3.27 -0.92 -4.32
C ASP A 306 -2.90 -0.24 -5.66
N HIS A 307 -3.24 1.05 -5.85
CA HIS A 307 -3.01 1.75 -7.11
C HIS A 307 -1.53 1.83 -7.52
N ALA A 308 -0.61 1.85 -6.55
CA ALA A 308 0.82 1.72 -6.84
C ALA A 308 1.16 0.37 -7.50
N ALA A 309 0.57 -0.72 -7.01
CA ALA A 309 0.75 -2.04 -7.59
C ALA A 309 0.10 -2.16 -8.97
N ILE A 310 -1.08 -1.55 -9.16
CA ILE A 310 -1.74 -1.48 -10.47
C ILE A 310 -0.83 -0.79 -11.48
N ILE A 311 -0.35 0.43 -11.19
CA ILE A 311 0.57 1.17 -12.06
C ILE A 311 1.80 0.32 -12.37
N SER A 312 2.46 -0.21 -11.34
CA SER A 312 3.67 -1.01 -11.51
C SER A 312 3.45 -2.24 -12.40
N THR A 313 2.35 -2.97 -12.18
CA THR A 313 2.02 -4.19 -12.94
C THR A 313 1.72 -3.89 -14.41
N VAL A 314 0.95 -2.85 -14.68
CA VAL A 314 0.53 -2.58 -16.06
C VAL A 314 1.59 -1.85 -16.89
N THR A 315 2.41 -1.00 -16.26
CA THR A 315 3.47 -0.24 -16.93
C THR A 315 4.82 -0.97 -16.95
N GLY A 316 5.05 -1.90 -16.02
CA GLY A 316 6.34 -2.57 -15.80
C GLY A 316 7.35 -1.74 -15.01
N VAL A 317 7.02 -0.50 -14.63
CA VAL A 317 7.88 0.37 -13.81
C VAL A 317 7.79 -0.06 -12.36
N GLN A 318 8.92 -0.30 -11.70
CA GLN A 318 8.97 -0.70 -10.30
C GLN A 318 9.27 0.50 -9.40
N PRO A 319 8.71 0.54 -8.17
CA PRO A 319 9.14 1.51 -7.17
C PRO A 319 10.60 1.26 -6.78
N MET A 320 11.30 2.32 -6.41
CA MET A 320 12.63 2.21 -5.80
C MET A 320 12.54 1.62 -4.39
N PRO A 321 13.60 0.96 -3.89
CA PRO A 321 13.67 0.52 -2.51
C PRO A 321 13.37 1.67 -1.53
N ALA A 322 12.63 1.38 -0.47
CA ALA A 322 12.12 2.43 0.44
C ALA A 322 13.24 3.23 1.12
N PHE A 323 14.39 2.64 1.38
CA PHE A 323 15.54 3.32 1.99
C PHE A 323 16.18 4.41 1.09
N VAL A 324 15.84 4.42 -0.21
CA VAL A 324 16.30 5.47 -1.15
C VAL A 324 15.37 6.68 -1.10
N THR A 325 14.10 6.49 -0.80
CA THR A 325 13.05 7.50 -0.95
C THR A 325 12.57 8.10 0.39
N LYS A 326 12.90 7.51 1.50
CA LYS A 326 12.49 7.87 2.86
C LYS A 326 13.66 7.85 3.84
#